data_cafc17c0f0f490ba8ef1a4e7b89d5421
#
_entry.id   cafc17c0f0f490ba8ef1a4e7b89d5421
#
_cell.length_a   1.000
_cell.length_b   1.000
_cell.length_c   1.000
_cell.angle_alpha   90.00
_cell.angle_beta   90.00
_cell.angle_gamma   90.00
#
_symmetry.space_group_name_H-M   'P 1'
#
loop_
_entity.id
_entity.type
_entity.pdbx_description
1 polymer ?
#
loop_
_entity_poly.entity_id
_entity_poly.type
_entity_poly.pdbx_seq_one_letter_code
_entity_poly.pdbx_strand_id
1 'polypeptide(L)'
;MDIRNPRYTATGDIDCEINHPVMGWLPFTASPDDSEDHGRKIFALAEAMGAAPYAPPPPDPLTIEDYKTAVQAHLDAAAQSRLYTDGNSLATYTASTNPQWAAEAQAFVAWRDAVWAQVYAMWASPPDPVPTPAEVVAGLPVIEWPEVI
;
A
#
# COMPACT_ATOMS: atom_id res chain seq x y z
N MET A 1 -30.22 30.40 2.53
CA MET A 1 -29.91 28.98 2.92
C MET A 1 -28.61 29.02 3.65
N ASP A 2 -28.53 28.40 4.82
CA ASP A 2 -27.32 28.35 5.60
C ASP A 2 -26.54 27.11 5.19
N ILE A 3 -25.22 27.25 5.07
CA ILE A 3 -24.29 26.16 4.83
C ILE A 3 -23.18 26.18 5.87
N ARG A 4 -22.50 25.04 6.06
CA ARG A 4 -21.34 24.93 6.95
C ARG A 4 -20.35 23.88 6.47
N ASN A 5 -19.13 23.93 6.98
CA ASN A 5 -18.06 22.97 6.74
C ASN A 5 -17.73 22.75 5.24
N PRO A 6 -17.65 23.81 4.40
CA PRO A 6 -17.34 23.64 3.00
C PRO A 6 -15.90 23.16 2.81
N ARG A 7 -15.71 22.11 1.95
CA ARG A 7 -14.41 21.55 1.61
C ARG A 7 -14.40 21.09 0.16
N TYR A 8 -13.35 21.41 -0.56
CA TYR A 8 -13.16 20.90 -1.92
C TYR A 8 -12.99 19.37 -1.93
N THR A 9 -13.57 18.75 -2.93
CA THR A 9 -13.36 17.34 -3.30
C THR A 9 -12.15 17.20 -4.24
N ALA A 10 -11.73 15.96 -4.54
CA ALA A 10 -10.69 15.71 -5.52
C ALA A 10 -11.05 16.14 -6.95
N THR A 11 -12.36 16.24 -7.26
CA THR A 11 -12.88 16.63 -8.57
C THR A 11 -13.11 18.13 -8.73
N GLY A 12 -12.93 18.91 -7.65
CA GLY A 12 -13.16 20.36 -7.66
C GLY A 12 -14.57 20.78 -7.27
N ASP A 13 -15.46 19.83 -6.94
CA ASP A 13 -16.73 20.09 -6.30
C ASP A 13 -16.52 20.49 -4.84
N ILE A 14 -17.57 20.95 -4.14
CA ILE A 14 -17.48 21.29 -2.72
C ILE A 14 -18.49 20.48 -1.93
N ASP A 15 -17.99 19.64 -1.02
CA ASP A 15 -18.79 19.01 0.02
C ASP A 15 -19.07 20.01 1.13
N CYS A 16 -20.33 20.10 1.55
CA CYS A 16 -20.76 20.94 2.65
C CYS A 16 -22.00 20.33 3.32
N GLU A 17 -22.47 20.96 4.38
CA GLU A 17 -23.77 20.66 4.96
C GLU A 17 -24.71 21.84 4.73
N ILE A 18 -25.93 21.55 4.31
CA ILE A 18 -26.99 22.54 4.08
C ILE A 18 -28.06 22.44 5.16
N ASN A 19 -28.57 23.57 5.64
CA ASN A 19 -29.68 23.59 6.61
C ASN A 19 -31.02 23.54 5.88
N HIS A 20 -31.60 22.33 5.83
CA HIS A 20 -32.92 22.12 5.25
C HIS A 20 -34.03 22.47 6.26
N PRO A 21 -35.06 23.25 5.90
CA PRO A 21 -36.05 23.80 6.83
C PRO A 21 -36.86 22.74 7.61
N VAL A 22 -36.94 21.51 7.10
CA VAL A 22 -37.71 20.43 7.74
C VAL A 22 -36.77 19.34 8.31
N MET A 23 -35.66 19.04 7.61
CA MET A 23 -34.77 17.90 7.92
C MET A 23 -33.52 18.31 8.69
N GLY A 24 -33.30 19.60 8.88
CA GLY A 24 -32.07 20.11 9.52
C GLY A 24 -30.84 20.02 8.63
N TRP A 25 -29.67 19.80 9.23
CA TRP A 25 -28.41 19.74 8.49
C TRP A 25 -28.25 18.44 7.71
N LEU A 26 -28.05 18.58 6.40
CA LEU A 26 -27.87 17.46 5.46
C LEU A 26 -26.56 17.61 4.71
N PRO A 27 -25.83 16.50 4.44
CA PRO A 27 -24.69 16.54 3.55
C PRO A 27 -25.12 16.88 2.12
N PHE A 28 -24.32 17.68 1.44
CA PHE A 28 -24.55 18.11 0.07
C PHE A 28 -23.23 18.30 -0.65
N THR A 29 -23.12 17.80 -1.88
CA THR A 29 -21.99 18.06 -2.78
C THR A 29 -22.46 19.06 -3.83
N ALA A 30 -21.87 20.24 -3.82
CA ALA A 30 -22.17 21.32 -4.77
C ALA A 30 -21.16 21.28 -5.92
N SER A 31 -21.65 21.41 -7.15
CA SER A 31 -20.82 21.51 -8.35
C SER A 31 -20.99 22.86 -9.03
N PRO A 32 -19.91 23.45 -9.62
CA PRO A 32 -20.02 24.67 -10.40
C PRO A 32 -20.84 24.45 -11.68
N ASP A 33 -20.86 23.21 -12.19
CA ASP A 33 -21.55 22.81 -13.43
C ASP A 33 -22.88 22.07 -13.15
N ASP A 34 -23.44 22.20 -11.94
CA ASP A 34 -24.69 21.56 -11.58
C ASP A 34 -25.81 22.00 -12.58
N SER A 35 -26.60 21.05 -13.03
CA SER A 35 -27.76 21.31 -13.91
C SER A 35 -28.79 22.25 -13.25
N GLU A 36 -28.91 22.15 -11.92
CA GLU A 36 -29.81 22.94 -11.13
C GLU A 36 -29.18 24.25 -10.63
N ASP A 37 -29.86 25.36 -10.79
CA ASP A 37 -29.41 26.68 -10.32
C ASP A 37 -29.15 26.71 -8.81
N HIS A 38 -29.87 25.88 -8.06
CA HIS A 38 -29.72 25.74 -6.64
C HIS A 38 -28.34 25.20 -6.26
N GLY A 39 -27.86 24.14 -6.92
CA GLY A 39 -26.54 23.55 -6.69
C GLY A 39 -25.39 24.53 -7.00
N ARG A 40 -25.50 25.24 -8.14
CA ARG A 40 -24.53 26.30 -8.51
C ARG A 40 -24.45 27.44 -7.50
N LYS A 41 -25.63 27.85 -6.94
CA LYS A 41 -25.65 28.88 -5.87
C LYS A 41 -25.04 28.43 -4.58
N ILE A 42 -25.23 27.16 -4.19
CA ILE A 42 -24.58 26.58 -3.02
C ILE A 42 -23.06 26.52 -3.23
N PHE A 43 -22.61 26.12 -4.42
CA PHE A 43 -21.18 26.12 -4.76
C PHE A 43 -20.56 27.49 -4.58
N ALA A 44 -21.14 28.53 -5.22
CA ALA A 44 -20.65 29.91 -5.12
C ALA A 44 -20.64 30.44 -3.68
N LEU A 45 -21.65 30.07 -2.88
CA LEU A 45 -21.71 30.46 -1.46
C LEU A 45 -20.63 29.74 -0.66
N ALA A 46 -20.43 28.45 -0.87
CA ALA A 46 -19.40 27.65 -0.21
C ALA A 46 -17.98 28.15 -0.54
N GLU A 47 -17.73 28.49 -1.80
CA GLU A 47 -16.48 29.08 -2.25
C GLU A 47 -16.23 30.44 -1.60
N ALA A 48 -17.25 31.32 -1.57
CA ALA A 48 -17.16 32.63 -0.93
C ALA A 48 -16.92 32.57 0.59
N MET A 49 -17.35 31.49 1.25
CA MET A 49 -17.06 31.23 2.66
C MET A 49 -15.62 30.75 2.92
N GLY A 50 -14.84 30.51 1.88
CA GLY A 50 -13.48 29.99 1.99
C GLY A 50 -13.46 28.48 2.23
N ALA A 51 -13.99 27.69 1.27
CA ALA A 51 -13.96 26.24 1.33
C ALA A 51 -12.54 25.72 1.60
N ALA A 52 -12.43 24.81 2.57
CA ALA A 52 -11.15 24.21 2.91
C ALA A 52 -10.58 23.44 1.69
N PRO A 53 -9.26 23.43 1.46
CA PRO A 53 -8.67 22.69 0.37
C PRO A 53 -8.94 21.18 0.53
N TYR A 54 -8.97 20.47 -0.60
CA TYR A 54 -9.03 19.01 -0.58
C TYR A 54 -7.86 18.43 0.21
N ALA A 55 -8.18 17.55 1.13
CA ALA A 55 -7.20 16.74 1.82
C ALA A 55 -7.50 15.27 1.49
N PRO A 56 -6.60 14.55 0.81
CA PRO A 56 -6.81 13.13 0.57
C PRO A 56 -6.97 12.40 1.92
N PRO A 57 -7.75 11.32 1.96
CA PRO A 57 -7.80 10.48 3.15
C PRO A 57 -6.39 10.00 3.51
N PRO A 58 -6.08 9.80 4.81
CA PRO A 58 -4.82 9.19 5.17
C PRO A 58 -4.70 7.82 4.48
N PRO A 59 -3.48 7.40 4.10
CA PRO A 59 -3.27 6.07 3.55
C PRO A 59 -3.77 5.02 4.55
N ASP A 60 -4.28 3.91 4.03
CA ASP A 60 -4.68 2.79 4.87
C ASP A 60 -3.51 2.33 5.75
N PRO A 61 -3.78 1.93 6.99
CA PRO A 61 -2.71 1.42 7.85
C PRO A 61 -2.11 0.15 7.25
N LEU A 62 -0.78 0.05 7.32
CA LEU A 62 -0.05 -1.13 6.85
C LEU A 62 -0.51 -2.38 7.61
N THR A 63 -0.72 -3.45 6.88
CA THR A 63 -1.14 -4.75 7.37
C THR A 63 0.02 -5.76 7.31
N ILE A 64 -0.09 -6.87 8.05
CA ILE A 64 0.87 -7.98 7.93
C ILE A 64 0.97 -8.49 6.49
N GLU A 65 -0.13 -8.44 5.73
CA GLU A 65 -0.15 -8.89 4.34
C GLU A 65 0.71 -8.01 3.42
N ASP A 66 0.80 -6.70 3.69
CA ASP A 66 1.68 -5.80 2.94
C ASP A 66 3.16 -6.20 3.13
N TYR A 67 3.56 -6.55 4.35
CA TYR A 67 4.91 -7.04 4.63
C TYR A 67 5.17 -8.40 3.97
N LYS A 68 4.24 -9.34 4.06
CA LYS A 68 4.34 -10.65 3.41
C LYS A 68 4.51 -10.51 1.90
N THR A 69 3.70 -9.65 1.28
CA THR A 69 3.77 -9.37 -0.16
C THR A 69 5.13 -8.81 -0.56
N ALA A 70 5.66 -7.84 0.18
CA ALA A 70 6.96 -7.25 -0.09
C ALA A 70 8.11 -8.26 0.08
N VAL A 71 8.08 -9.08 1.14
CA VAL A 71 9.07 -10.12 1.38
C VAL A 71 9.00 -11.19 0.29
N GLN A 72 7.80 -11.66 -0.08
CA GLN A 72 7.66 -12.66 -1.14
C GLN A 72 8.17 -12.13 -2.49
N ALA A 73 7.85 -10.88 -2.83
CA ALA A 73 8.38 -10.26 -4.06
C ALA A 73 9.92 -10.20 -4.07
N HIS A 74 10.54 -9.97 -2.91
CA HIS A 74 12.00 -9.99 -2.77
C HIS A 74 12.59 -11.39 -3.00
N LEU A 75 11.94 -12.43 -2.44
CA LEU A 75 12.34 -13.82 -2.66
C LEU A 75 12.20 -14.23 -4.14
N ASP A 76 11.09 -13.85 -4.77
CA ASP A 76 10.85 -14.14 -6.18
C ASP A 76 11.83 -13.43 -7.10
N ALA A 77 12.18 -12.18 -6.81
CA ALA A 77 13.19 -11.44 -7.56
C ALA A 77 14.59 -12.11 -7.49
N ALA A 78 14.95 -12.67 -6.34
CA ALA A 78 16.19 -13.42 -6.19
C ALA A 78 16.19 -14.69 -7.07
N ALA A 79 15.10 -15.45 -7.09
CA ALA A 79 14.95 -16.62 -7.96
C ALA A 79 14.97 -16.24 -9.46
N GLN A 80 14.29 -15.17 -9.82
CA GLN A 80 14.24 -14.66 -11.21
C GLN A 80 15.61 -14.18 -11.70
N SER A 81 16.47 -13.68 -10.82
CA SER A 81 17.85 -13.31 -11.16
C SER A 81 18.69 -14.50 -11.62
N ARG A 82 18.27 -15.71 -11.30
CA ARG A 82 18.85 -16.99 -11.73
C ARG A 82 18.01 -17.71 -12.79
N LEU A 83 17.06 -16.98 -13.44
CA LEU A 83 16.19 -17.46 -14.51
C LEU A 83 15.15 -18.50 -14.09
N TYR A 84 14.86 -18.63 -12.80
CA TYR A 84 13.70 -19.38 -12.32
C TYR A 84 12.43 -18.52 -12.37
N THR A 85 11.27 -19.16 -12.43
CA THR A 85 10.00 -18.44 -12.53
C THR A 85 9.71 -17.60 -11.27
N ASP A 86 9.93 -18.18 -10.09
CA ASP A 86 9.72 -17.61 -8.77
C ASP A 86 10.44 -18.43 -7.70
N GLY A 87 10.37 -17.99 -6.45
CA GLY A 87 10.99 -18.68 -5.32
C GLY A 87 10.42 -20.08 -5.06
N ASN A 88 9.12 -20.29 -5.28
CA ASN A 88 8.51 -21.61 -5.11
C ASN A 88 9.01 -22.59 -6.16
N SER A 89 9.10 -22.15 -7.41
CA SER A 89 9.68 -22.94 -8.50
C SER A 89 11.12 -23.32 -8.18
N LEU A 90 11.98 -22.37 -7.81
CA LEU A 90 13.38 -22.65 -7.44
C LEU A 90 13.47 -23.66 -6.32
N ALA A 91 12.69 -23.54 -5.26
CA ALA A 91 12.71 -24.42 -4.10
C ALA A 91 12.43 -25.91 -4.46
N THR A 92 11.79 -26.20 -5.59
CA THR A 92 11.53 -27.58 -6.02
C THR A 92 12.78 -28.30 -6.54
N TYR A 93 13.85 -27.57 -6.88
CA TYR A 93 15.07 -28.14 -7.46
C TYR A 93 16.09 -28.65 -6.43
N THR A 94 15.79 -28.66 -5.13
CA THR A 94 16.72 -29.09 -4.05
C THR A 94 17.24 -30.52 -4.23
N ALA A 95 16.49 -31.39 -4.88
CA ALA A 95 16.86 -32.77 -5.22
C ALA A 95 17.09 -32.96 -6.74
N SER A 96 17.39 -31.91 -7.48
CA SER A 96 17.65 -31.99 -8.93
C SER A 96 18.87 -32.88 -9.21
N THR A 97 18.79 -33.65 -10.31
CA THR A 97 19.92 -34.42 -10.82
C THR A 97 20.99 -33.52 -11.47
N ASN A 98 20.66 -32.26 -11.77
CA ASN A 98 21.64 -31.26 -12.17
C ASN A 98 22.26 -30.64 -10.92
N PRO A 99 23.59 -30.83 -10.69
CA PRO A 99 24.24 -30.40 -9.45
C PRO A 99 24.18 -28.88 -9.25
N GLN A 100 24.24 -28.08 -10.31
CA GLN A 100 24.14 -26.62 -10.24
C GLN A 100 22.75 -26.18 -9.75
N TRP A 101 21.69 -26.73 -10.33
CA TRP A 101 20.33 -26.40 -9.92
C TRP A 101 20.02 -26.85 -8.49
N ALA A 102 20.51 -28.02 -8.09
CA ALA A 102 20.37 -28.49 -6.72
C ALA A 102 21.09 -27.56 -5.73
N ALA A 103 22.32 -27.14 -6.03
CA ALA A 103 23.09 -26.24 -5.18
C ALA A 103 22.43 -24.85 -5.05
N GLU A 104 21.95 -24.28 -6.16
CA GLU A 104 21.22 -23.00 -6.14
C GLU A 104 19.93 -23.09 -5.33
N ALA A 105 19.14 -24.13 -5.50
CA ALA A 105 17.92 -24.36 -4.75
C ALA A 105 18.17 -24.54 -3.24
N GLN A 106 19.21 -25.27 -2.85
CA GLN A 106 19.57 -25.46 -1.46
C GLN A 106 20.02 -24.15 -0.81
N ALA A 107 20.86 -23.35 -1.51
CA ALA A 107 21.27 -22.02 -1.04
C ALA A 107 20.07 -21.09 -0.89
N PHE A 108 19.17 -21.09 -1.87
CA PHE A 108 17.94 -20.30 -1.83
C PHE A 108 17.04 -20.68 -0.65
N VAL A 109 16.79 -21.97 -0.43
CA VAL A 109 15.94 -22.44 0.67
C VAL A 109 16.52 -22.03 2.03
N ALA A 110 17.82 -22.21 2.23
CA ALA A 110 18.49 -21.80 3.47
C ALA A 110 18.37 -20.28 3.70
N TRP A 111 18.58 -19.49 2.65
CA TRP A 111 18.44 -18.04 2.71
C TRP A 111 16.99 -17.61 2.96
N ARG A 112 16.00 -18.17 2.24
CA ARG A 112 14.57 -17.92 2.45
C ARG A 112 14.16 -18.16 3.89
N ASP A 113 14.61 -19.24 4.48
CA ASP A 113 14.29 -19.60 5.87
C ASP A 113 14.90 -18.58 6.85
N ALA A 114 16.12 -18.10 6.61
CA ALA A 114 16.73 -17.01 7.38
C ALA A 114 15.96 -15.69 7.24
N VAL A 115 15.53 -15.35 6.04
CA VAL A 115 14.67 -14.16 5.77
C VAL A 115 13.41 -14.22 6.60
N TRP A 116 12.64 -15.32 6.51
CA TRP A 116 11.40 -15.45 7.26
C TRP A 116 11.63 -15.50 8.77
N ALA A 117 12.70 -16.12 9.25
CA ALA A 117 13.04 -16.12 10.67
C ALA A 117 13.26 -14.68 11.20
N GLN A 118 13.94 -13.83 10.43
CA GLN A 118 14.13 -12.42 10.78
C GLN A 118 12.80 -11.64 10.78
N VAL A 119 11.95 -11.85 9.77
CA VAL A 119 10.65 -11.20 9.69
C VAL A 119 9.74 -11.60 10.84
N TYR A 120 9.66 -12.89 11.19
CA TYR A 120 8.90 -13.36 12.34
C TYR A 120 9.44 -12.83 13.68
N ALA A 121 10.76 -12.72 13.84
CA ALA A 121 11.35 -12.12 15.03
C ALA A 121 10.96 -10.65 15.17
N MET A 122 10.94 -9.90 14.07
CA MET A 122 10.48 -8.51 14.05
C MET A 122 8.98 -8.42 14.43
N TRP A 123 8.12 -9.30 13.92
CA TRP A 123 6.71 -9.29 14.29
C TRP A 123 6.47 -9.66 15.75
N ALA A 124 7.29 -10.53 16.33
CA ALA A 124 7.19 -10.89 17.74
C ALA A 124 7.60 -9.73 18.67
N SER A 125 8.47 -8.84 18.22
CA SER A 125 8.96 -7.67 18.96
C SER A 125 9.16 -6.50 18.00
N PRO A 126 8.07 -5.83 17.56
CA PRO A 126 8.17 -4.74 16.60
C PRO A 126 9.01 -3.58 17.14
N PRO A 127 9.92 -3.02 16.33
CA PRO A 127 10.63 -1.80 16.71
C PRO A 127 9.69 -0.58 16.71
N ASP A 128 10.12 0.49 17.39
CA ASP A 128 9.43 1.77 17.39
C ASP A 128 10.39 2.83 16.84
N PRO A 129 10.06 3.52 15.74
CA PRO A 129 8.87 3.33 14.91
C PRO A 129 8.87 2.00 14.14
N VAL A 130 7.67 1.50 13.81
CA VAL A 130 7.51 0.30 12.98
C VAL A 130 8.02 0.61 11.57
N PRO A 131 8.99 -0.15 11.02
CA PRO A 131 9.53 0.09 9.69
C PRO A 131 8.50 -0.21 8.60
N THR A 132 8.59 0.49 7.49
CA THR A 132 7.81 0.20 6.29
C THR A 132 8.21 -1.15 5.67
N PRO A 133 7.35 -1.79 4.84
CA PRO A 133 7.71 -3.01 4.12
C PRO A 133 9.01 -2.88 3.30
N ALA A 134 9.26 -1.73 2.69
CA ALA A 134 10.48 -1.46 1.93
C ALA A 134 11.73 -1.42 2.82
N GLU A 135 11.63 -0.81 4.00
CA GLU A 135 12.73 -0.77 4.98
C GLU A 135 13.02 -2.17 5.55
N VAL A 136 11.98 -2.96 5.80
CA VAL A 136 12.14 -4.37 6.20
C VAL A 136 12.91 -5.13 5.14
N VAL A 137 12.50 -5.07 3.87
CA VAL A 137 13.18 -5.75 2.76
C VAL A 137 14.64 -5.30 2.63
N ALA A 138 14.93 -4.00 2.78
CA ALA A 138 16.29 -3.47 2.73
C ALA A 138 17.21 -4.00 3.85
N GLY A 139 16.63 -4.39 4.98
CA GLY A 139 17.36 -4.95 6.13
C GLY A 139 17.46 -6.49 6.14
N LEU A 140 16.95 -7.17 5.12
CA LEU A 140 17.00 -8.64 5.05
C LEU A 140 18.39 -9.15 4.68
N PRO A 141 18.74 -10.39 5.05
CA PRO A 141 20.00 -11.02 4.65
C PRO A 141 20.13 -11.06 3.13
N VAL A 142 21.33 -10.87 2.63
CA VAL A 142 21.64 -11.04 1.20
C VAL A 142 21.90 -12.50 0.90
N ILE A 143 21.35 -13.00 -0.23
CA ILE A 143 21.63 -14.38 -0.64
C ILE A 143 23.05 -14.52 -1.18
N GLU A 144 23.75 -15.59 -0.74
CA GLU A 144 25.03 -16.02 -1.29
C GLU A 144 24.79 -17.19 -2.23
N TRP A 145 24.97 -16.95 -3.52
CA TRP A 145 24.82 -17.99 -4.52
C TRP A 145 26.05 -18.87 -4.61
N PRO A 146 25.87 -20.19 -4.84
CA PRO A 146 27.01 -21.06 -5.07
C PRO A 146 27.74 -20.66 -6.37
N GLU A 147 29.06 -20.90 -6.39
CA GLU A 147 29.83 -20.70 -7.61
C GLU A 147 29.35 -21.65 -8.71
N VAL A 148 29.35 -21.15 -9.95
CA VAL A 148 29.01 -21.96 -11.13
C VAL A 148 30.17 -22.97 -11.35
N ILE A 149 29.82 -24.23 -11.32
CA ILE A 149 30.78 -25.33 -11.51
C ILE A 149 30.91 -25.65 -13.02
#